data_e46ff639adbf4841f94e1bbed3f54c8c
#
_entry.id   e46ff639adbf4841f94e1bbed3f54c8c
#
_cell.length_a   1.000
_cell.length_b   1.000
_cell.length_c   1.000
_cell.angle_alpha   90.00
_cell.angle_beta   90.00
_cell.angle_gamma   90.00
#
_symmetry.space_group_name_H-M   'P 1'
#
loop_
_entity.id
_entity.type
_entity.pdbx_description
1 polymer ?
#
loop_
_entity_poly.entity_id
_entity_poly.type
_entity_poly.pdbx_seq_one_letter_code
_entity_poly.pdbx_strand_id
1 'polypeptide(L)'
;RAVVFRRLGSRPDPVRQLDLPSGTPTERTLRRLALPLPVMTVTGRREVRGPLAGFYQRRAQGMGRFFTAEEIERRGLRRPSDLIRGVPGVQVVPLRGGRVAYRIRGSNVAPLVWLDGNPMTAAELDLDAFDLRSFAGIEIYAGAATVPPQFTGGRMMTSSGGAIVLWSREGEAQARRPRRGDPTPAEVLARLVAEATVWTADAVDEPARAIEGTAVTPLYPDSLFDAGMPGDVEVEFVVDAAGDIRMDTFGVVSATHLLLIEAVRRSLADRRFIPARKAGVAVAQLVQYPVRFEPPVGSDRVPPT
;
A
#
# COMPACT_ATOMS: atom_id res chain seq x y z
N ARG A 1 -16.32 -41.44 -0.05
CA ARG A 1 -15.24 -40.42 -0.07
C ARG A 1 -15.65 -39.28 0.85
N ALA A 2 -14.78 -38.85 1.77
CA ALA A 2 -15.05 -37.68 2.62
C ALA A 2 -14.85 -36.40 1.78
N VAL A 3 -15.84 -35.50 1.85
CA VAL A 3 -15.75 -34.16 1.27
C VAL A 3 -15.51 -33.18 2.42
N VAL A 4 -14.54 -32.31 2.27
CA VAL A 4 -14.21 -31.31 3.28
C VAL A 4 -14.54 -29.93 2.72
N PHE A 5 -15.49 -29.24 3.32
CA PHE A 5 -15.78 -27.85 3.02
C PHE A 5 -14.74 -26.96 3.73
N ARG A 6 -14.08 -26.11 2.97
CA ARG A 6 -13.08 -25.16 3.49
C ARG A 6 -13.39 -23.76 2.98
N ARG A 7 -13.33 -22.81 3.91
CA ARG A 7 -13.29 -21.38 3.61
C ARG A 7 -12.18 -20.79 4.46
N LEU A 8 -11.40 -19.85 3.92
CA LEU A 8 -10.40 -19.12 4.70
C LEU A 8 -11.10 -18.54 5.97
N GLY A 9 -10.42 -18.61 7.12
CA GLY A 9 -10.96 -18.12 8.38
C GLY A 9 -12.09 -18.96 9.01
N SER A 10 -12.39 -20.13 8.46
CA SER A 10 -13.41 -21.03 9.01
C SER A 10 -12.84 -22.41 9.32
N ARG A 11 -13.41 -23.10 10.33
CA ARG A 11 -13.07 -24.49 10.60
C ARG A 11 -13.42 -25.36 9.40
N PRO A 12 -12.52 -26.27 8.96
CA PRO A 12 -12.89 -27.30 8.02
C PRO A 12 -14.03 -28.14 8.56
N ASP A 13 -15.08 -28.33 7.78
CA ASP A 13 -16.22 -29.21 8.14
C ASP A 13 -16.09 -30.54 7.36
N PRO A 14 -15.54 -31.59 7.97
CA PRO A 14 -15.43 -32.91 7.34
C PRO A 14 -16.79 -33.59 7.36
N VAL A 15 -17.38 -33.74 6.20
CA VAL A 15 -18.58 -34.57 6.02
C VAL A 15 -18.16 -35.96 5.62
N ARG A 16 -18.37 -36.92 6.53
CA ARG A 16 -17.98 -38.34 6.30
C ARG A 16 -18.87 -39.05 5.28
N GLN A 17 -20.12 -38.61 5.12
CA GLN A 17 -21.08 -39.16 4.18
C GLN A 17 -22.01 -38.07 3.67
N LEU A 18 -22.04 -37.85 2.37
CA LEU A 18 -22.96 -36.95 1.70
C LEU A 18 -23.98 -37.81 0.95
N ASP A 19 -25.15 -38.00 1.55
CA ASP A 19 -26.32 -38.44 0.84
C ASP A 19 -26.95 -37.19 0.20
N LEU A 20 -26.45 -36.82 -0.98
CA LEU A 20 -26.99 -35.73 -1.77
C LEU A 20 -28.06 -36.29 -2.71
N PRO A 21 -29.35 -35.98 -2.51
CA PRO A 21 -30.33 -36.15 -3.55
C PRO A 21 -29.92 -35.25 -4.71
N SER A 22 -29.84 -35.82 -5.91
CA SER A 22 -29.43 -35.10 -7.12
C SER A 22 -30.29 -33.84 -7.32
N GLY A 23 -29.65 -32.67 -7.33
CA GLY A 23 -30.28 -31.39 -7.67
C GLY A 23 -30.69 -30.49 -6.49
N THR A 24 -30.50 -30.87 -5.25
CA THR A 24 -30.81 -29.99 -4.09
C THR A 24 -29.56 -29.22 -3.62
N PRO A 25 -29.58 -27.87 -3.58
CA PRO A 25 -28.48 -27.10 -3.02
C PRO A 25 -28.36 -27.41 -1.52
N THR A 26 -27.17 -27.80 -1.09
CA THR A 26 -26.88 -28.05 0.33
C THR A 26 -26.15 -26.85 0.90
N GLU A 27 -26.79 -26.16 1.83
CA GLU A 27 -26.19 -25.03 2.55
C GLU A 27 -25.47 -25.56 3.79
N ARG A 28 -24.24 -25.10 3.99
CA ARG A 28 -23.43 -25.43 5.16
C ARG A 28 -22.88 -24.15 5.80
N THR A 29 -23.14 -24.00 7.08
CA THR A 29 -22.61 -22.91 7.89
C THR A 29 -21.24 -23.31 8.43
N LEU A 30 -20.19 -22.61 7.99
CA LEU A 30 -18.84 -22.80 8.53
C LEU A 30 -18.61 -21.86 9.71
N ARG A 31 -18.11 -22.42 10.82
CA ARG A 31 -17.79 -21.63 12.02
C ARG A 31 -16.54 -20.78 11.78
N ARG A 32 -16.64 -19.48 12.03
CA ARG A 32 -15.49 -18.56 11.93
C ARG A 32 -14.46 -18.89 13.00
N LEU A 33 -13.18 -18.90 12.62
CA LEU A 33 -12.03 -19.06 13.51
C LEU A 33 -11.47 -17.72 13.97
N ALA A 34 -11.57 -16.72 13.13
CA ALA A 34 -11.00 -15.40 13.39
C ALA A 34 -11.96 -14.51 14.20
N LEU A 35 -11.39 -13.66 15.05
CA LEU A 35 -12.11 -12.59 15.72
C LEU A 35 -12.39 -11.46 14.72
N PRO A 36 -13.65 -11.11 14.42
CA PRO A 36 -13.93 -9.93 13.62
C PRO A 36 -13.64 -8.65 14.43
N LEU A 37 -12.76 -7.81 13.94
CA LEU A 37 -12.55 -6.46 14.46
C LEU A 37 -13.70 -5.52 14.03
N PRO A 38 -13.90 -4.38 14.72
CA PRO A 38 -14.81 -3.35 14.26
C PRO A 38 -14.50 -2.90 12.84
N VAL A 39 -15.53 -2.63 12.04
CA VAL A 39 -15.37 -2.15 10.67
C VAL A 39 -14.69 -0.78 10.70
N MET A 40 -13.57 -0.64 9.97
CA MET A 40 -12.96 0.66 9.72
C MET A 40 -13.58 1.25 8.47
N THR A 41 -14.22 2.42 8.60
CA THR A 41 -14.72 3.17 7.42
C THR A 41 -13.69 4.23 7.02
N VAL A 42 -13.28 4.19 5.76
CA VAL A 42 -12.36 5.16 5.14
C VAL A 42 -13.20 6.11 4.29
N THR A 43 -13.40 7.34 4.80
CA THR A 43 -14.11 8.40 4.09
C THR A 43 -13.14 9.53 3.77
N GLY A 44 -13.10 9.95 2.53
CA GLY A 44 -12.37 11.15 2.12
C GLY A 44 -10.93 10.93 1.66
N ARG A 45 -10.40 12.00 1.04
CA ARG A 45 -9.00 12.10 0.68
C ARG A 45 -8.13 12.13 1.94
N ARG A 46 -7.03 11.46 1.82
CA ARG A 46 -5.93 11.36 2.75
C ARG A 46 -5.59 12.68 3.46
N GLU A 47 -5.57 12.70 4.79
CA GLU A 47 -4.56 13.47 5.51
C GLU A 47 -3.23 12.71 5.39
N VAL A 48 -2.43 13.07 4.41
CA VAL A 48 -1.08 12.54 4.29
C VAL A 48 -0.24 13.22 5.36
N ARG A 49 0.13 12.49 6.40
CA ARG A 49 1.14 12.92 7.37
C ARG A 49 2.51 12.46 6.90
N GLY A 50 3.57 13.18 7.28
CA GLY A 50 4.94 12.84 6.91
C GLY A 50 5.43 13.47 5.60
N PRO A 51 6.57 13.01 5.05
CA PRO A 51 7.26 13.63 3.91
C PRO A 51 6.38 13.81 2.67
N LEU A 52 5.45 12.88 2.43
CA LEU A 52 4.54 12.93 1.28
C LEU A 52 3.36 13.91 1.42
N ALA A 53 3.11 14.48 2.60
CA ALA A 53 2.03 15.45 2.79
C ALA A 53 2.14 16.62 1.80
N GLY A 54 3.34 17.18 1.69
CA GLY A 54 3.63 18.25 0.74
C GLY A 54 3.47 17.83 -0.72
N PHE A 55 3.83 16.58 -1.08
CA PHE A 55 3.63 16.04 -2.43
C PHE A 55 2.17 16.09 -2.85
N TYR A 56 1.26 15.55 -2.04
CA TYR A 56 -0.17 15.52 -2.38
C TYR A 56 -0.81 16.91 -2.37
N GLN A 57 -0.36 17.80 -1.47
CA GLN A 57 -0.81 19.19 -1.46
C GLN A 57 -0.42 19.91 -2.75
N ARG A 58 0.83 19.79 -3.21
CA ARG A 58 1.30 20.39 -4.45
C ARG A 58 0.67 19.75 -5.69
N ARG A 59 0.42 18.43 -5.65
CA ARG A 59 -0.34 17.74 -6.70
C ARG A 59 -1.73 18.34 -6.88
N ALA A 60 -2.42 18.66 -5.79
CA ALA A 60 -3.73 19.31 -5.83
C ALA A 60 -3.69 20.74 -6.40
N GLN A 61 -2.55 21.43 -6.29
CA GLN A 61 -2.33 22.76 -6.89
C GLN A 61 -2.05 22.71 -8.40
N GLY A 62 -1.67 21.55 -8.94
CA GLY A 62 -1.55 21.33 -10.39
C GLY A 62 -0.38 22.00 -11.12
N MET A 63 0.60 22.60 -10.40
CA MET A 63 1.71 23.35 -11.02
C MET A 63 2.88 22.50 -11.50
N GLY A 64 2.76 21.18 -11.51
CA GLY A 64 3.81 20.24 -11.93
C GLY A 64 3.21 18.96 -12.51
N ARG A 65 4.08 18.03 -12.88
CA ARG A 65 3.67 16.66 -13.23
C ARG A 65 3.96 15.74 -12.07
N PHE A 66 2.95 15.02 -11.61
CA PHE A 66 3.01 14.17 -10.43
C PHE A 66 2.75 12.72 -10.80
N PHE A 67 3.54 11.81 -10.25
CA PHE A 67 3.35 10.37 -10.39
C PHE A 67 3.28 9.76 -8.99
N THR A 68 2.18 9.13 -8.67
CA THR A 68 2.00 8.39 -7.43
C THR A 68 2.63 7.00 -7.55
N ALA A 69 2.83 6.32 -6.41
CA ALA A 69 3.28 4.93 -6.39
C ALA A 69 2.37 4.03 -7.25
N GLU A 70 1.06 4.24 -7.19
CA GLU A 70 0.07 3.51 -7.97
C GLU A 70 0.25 3.74 -9.49
N GLU A 71 0.43 5.00 -9.92
CA GLU A 71 0.68 5.32 -11.32
C GLU A 71 1.98 4.71 -11.85
N ILE A 72 3.03 4.73 -11.01
CA ILE A 72 4.32 4.12 -11.32
C ILE A 72 4.16 2.61 -11.54
N GLU A 73 3.46 1.92 -10.63
CA GLU A 73 3.22 0.49 -10.72
C GLU A 73 2.36 0.11 -11.93
N ARG A 74 1.29 0.87 -12.18
CA ARG A 74 0.39 0.64 -13.33
C ARG A 74 1.09 0.77 -14.67
N ARG A 75 2.07 1.69 -14.80
CA ARG A 75 2.85 1.88 -16.02
C ARG A 75 3.84 0.75 -16.29
N GLY A 76 4.21 -0.03 -15.27
CA GLY A 76 5.12 -1.17 -15.40
C GLY A 76 6.56 -0.80 -15.77
N LEU A 77 6.92 0.48 -15.74
CA LEU A 77 8.25 0.97 -16.05
C LEU A 77 9.22 0.66 -14.89
N ARG A 78 10.50 0.50 -15.23
CA ARG A 78 11.55 0.21 -14.23
C ARG A 78 12.51 1.36 -14.01
N ARG A 79 12.78 2.15 -15.06
CA ARG A 79 13.76 3.23 -15.03
C ARG A 79 13.07 4.57 -14.89
N PRO A 80 13.54 5.46 -14.01
CA PRO A 80 13.08 6.84 -13.94
C PRO A 80 13.15 7.59 -15.27
N SER A 81 14.19 7.36 -16.08
CA SER A 81 14.32 7.99 -17.41
C SER A 81 13.18 7.65 -18.35
N ASP A 82 12.63 6.43 -18.29
CA ASP A 82 11.52 6.01 -19.17
C ASP A 82 10.22 6.73 -18.78
N LEU A 83 9.99 6.95 -17.48
CA LEU A 83 8.88 7.74 -16.98
C LEU A 83 9.00 9.21 -17.37
N ILE A 84 10.20 9.80 -17.16
CA ILE A 84 10.49 11.22 -17.37
C ILE A 84 10.44 11.57 -18.86
N ARG A 85 10.84 10.66 -19.75
CA ARG A 85 10.76 10.85 -21.21
C ARG A 85 9.35 11.15 -21.70
N GLY A 86 8.33 10.64 -21.03
CA GLY A 86 6.93 10.90 -21.32
C GLY A 86 6.41 12.26 -20.82
N VAL A 87 7.23 13.06 -20.12
CA VAL A 87 6.80 14.34 -19.56
C VAL A 87 7.02 15.48 -20.55
N PRO A 88 5.97 16.20 -20.95
CA PRO A 88 6.11 17.35 -21.84
C PRO A 88 7.08 18.39 -21.27
N GLY A 89 7.96 18.90 -22.12
CA GLY A 89 8.94 19.91 -21.73
C GLY A 89 10.24 19.37 -21.13
N VAL A 90 10.34 18.06 -20.88
CA VAL A 90 11.58 17.42 -20.41
C VAL A 90 12.22 16.61 -21.54
N GLN A 91 13.53 16.66 -21.65
CA GLN A 91 14.32 15.87 -22.58
C GLN A 91 15.27 14.97 -21.80
N VAL A 92 15.32 13.70 -22.17
CA VAL A 92 16.29 12.73 -21.68
C VAL A 92 17.38 12.57 -22.72
N VAL A 93 18.59 13.00 -22.40
CA VAL A 93 19.73 13.01 -23.30
C VAL A 93 20.69 11.89 -22.93
N PRO A 94 20.96 10.93 -23.81
CA PRO A 94 21.92 9.86 -23.53
C PRO A 94 23.34 10.43 -23.43
N LEU A 95 24.08 9.96 -22.43
CA LEU A 95 25.48 10.24 -22.20
C LEU A 95 26.34 9.01 -22.48
N ARG A 96 27.68 9.19 -22.57
CA ARG A 96 28.61 8.08 -22.66
C ARG A 96 28.53 7.17 -21.45
N GLY A 97 28.66 5.86 -21.64
CA GLY A 97 28.62 4.87 -20.55
C GLY A 97 27.20 4.48 -20.11
N GLY A 98 26.17 4.76 -20.93
CA GLY A 98 24.78 4.34 -20.64
C GLY A 98 24.05 5.25 -19.65
N ARG A 99 24.69 6.28 -19.15
CA ARG A 99 24.06 7.31 -18.28
C ARG A 99 23.15 8.22 -19.08
N VAL A 100 22.24 8.90 -18.38
CA VAL A 100 21.34 9.89 -18.99
C VAL A 100 21.43 11.23 -18.28
N ALA A 101 21.27 12.31 -19.06
CA ALA A 101 21.09 13.65 -18.52
C ALA A 101 19.66 14.12 -18.77
N TYR A 102 19.18 14.98 -17.90
CA TYR A 102 17.84 15.57 -18.00
C TYR A 102 17.99 17.06 -18.35
N ARG A 103 17.22 17.52 -19.32
CA ARG A 103 17.14 18.92 -19.72
C ARG A 103 15.69 19.36 -19.81
N ILE A 104 15.45 20.58 -19.42
CA ILE A 104 14.14 21.21 -19.64
C ILE A 104 14.20 21.95 -20.97
N ARG A 105 13.17 21.79 -21.81
CA ARG A 105 13.09 22.43 -23.11
C ARG A 105 13.20 23.94 -22.95
N GLY A 106 14.09 24.56 -23.74
CA GLY A 106 14.36 26.00 -23.69
C GLY A 106 15.32 26.42 -22.57
N SER A 107 15.89 25.47 -21.81
CA SER A 107 16.94 25.75 -20.83
C SER A 107 18.19 24.92 -21.10
N ASN A 108 19.36 25.56 -21.00
CA ASN A 108 20.66 24.88 -21.05
C ASN A 108 21.11 24.35 -19.68
N VAL A 109 20.35 24.65 -18.64
CA VAL A 109 20.65 24.24 -17.26
C VAL A 109 19.92 22.95 -16.94
N ALA A 110 20.60 22.01 -16.29
CA ALA A 110 19.97 20.79 -15.80
C ALA A 110 18.95 21.10 -14.69
N PRO A 111 17.86 20.31 -14.57
CA PRO A 111 16.93 20.47 -13.47
C PRO A 111 17.61 20.15 -12.14
N LEU A 112 17.18 20.81 -11.07
CA LEU A 112 17.56 20.44 -9.71
C LEU A 112 16.91 19.10 -9.35
N VAL A 113 17.68 18.21 -8.73
CA VAL A 113 17.18 16.91 -8.29
C VAL A 113 17.13 16.89 -6.76
N TRP A 114 16.02 16.41 -6.23
CA TRP A 114 15.76 16.32 -4.79
C TRP A 114 15.37 14.88 -4.45
N LEU A 115 15.93 14.34 -3.38
CA LEU A 115 15.56 13.04 -2.83
C LEU A 115 15.14 13.25 -1.38
N ASP A 116 13.88 12.92 -1.07
CA ASP A 116 13.28 13.07 0.28
C ASP A 116 13.49 14.46 0.89
N GLY A 117 13.39 15.51 0.05
CA GLY A 117 13.56 16.90 0.44
C GLY A 117 15.02 17.38 0.52
N ASN A 118 16.01 16.53 0.25
CA ASN A 118 17.42 16.87 0.22
C ASN A 118 17.92 17.14 -1.21
N PRO A 119 18.63 18.23 -1.48
CA PRO A 119 19.15 18.49 -2.81
C PRO A 119 20.25 17.49 -3.15
N MET A 120 20.23 17.01 -4.39
CA MET A 120 21.23 16.10 -4.92
C MET A 120 22.02 16.81 -6.01
N THR A 121 23.34 16.58 -6.08
CA THR A 121 24.16 17.13 -7.17
C THR A 121 23.89 16.33 -8.44
N ALA A 122 23.37 17.01 -9.48
CA ALA A 122 22.98 16.38 -10.75
C ALA A 122 24.16 15.68 -11.47
N ALA A 123 25.41 16.04 -11.14
CA ALA A 123 26.60 15.43 -11.71
C ALA A 123 26.89 14.03 -11.16
N GLU A 124 26.39 13.71 -9.98
CA GLU A 124 26.69 12.45 -9.27
C GLU A 124 25.53 11.45 -9.34
N LEU A 125 24.33 11.90 -9.71
CA LEU A 125 23.13 11.10 -9.63
C LEU A 125 22.75 10.52 -11.00
N ASP A 126 22.99 9.24 -11.16
CA ASP A 126 22.35 8.45 -12.19
C ASP A 126 20.97 7.99 -11.66
N LEU A 127 19.89 8.68 -12.08
CA LEU A 127 18.53 8.31 -11.64
C LEU A 127 18.16 6.89 -12.05
N ASP A 128 18.74 6.36 -13.13
CA ASP A 128 18.48 5.01 -13.60
C ASP A 128 19.18 3.92 -12.76
N ALA A 129 20.04 4.31 -11.82
CA ALA A 129 20.56 3.41 -10.78
C ALA A 129 19.48 3.01 -9.76
N PHE A 130 18.39 3.78 -9.67
CA PHE A 130 17.26 3.46 -8.80
C PHE A 130 16.20 2.66 -9.55
N ASP A 131 15.61 1.66 -8.90
CA ASP A 131 14.38 1.06 -9.41
C ASP A 131 13.24 2.08 -9.22
N LEU A 132 12.52 2.40 -10.29
CA LEU A 132 11.39 3.33 -10.26
C LEU A 132 10.33 2.96 -9.19
N ARG A 133 10.20 1.68 -8.88
CA ARG A 133 9.27 1.17 -7.87
C ARG A 133 9.70 1.46 -6.42
N SER A 134 10.93 1.91 -6.20
CA SER A 134 11.40 2.33 -4.87
C SER A 134 10.86 3.69 -4.47
N PHE A 135 10.16 4.39 -5.38
CA PHE A 135 9.59 5.70 -5.09
C PHE A 135 8.10 5.62 -4.76
N ALA A 136 7.71 6.34 -3.71
CA ALA A 136 6.33 6.56 -3.30
C ALA A 136 5.67 7.70 -4.09
N GLY A 137 6.48 8.62 -4.64
CA GLY A 137 6.02 9.70 -5.49
C GLY A 137 7.15 10.38 -6.25
N ILE A 138 6.83 10.95 -7.41
CA ILE A 138 7.76 11.74 -8.23
C ILE A 138 7.05 13.01 -8.67
N GLU A 139 7.71 14.16 -8.49
CA GLU A 139 7.25 15.45 -8.95
C GLU A 139 8.23 15.98 -10.00
N ILE A 140 7.71 16.50 -11.11
CA ILE A 140 8.51 17.07 -12.19
C ILE A 140 7.98 18.47 -12.51
N TYR A 141 8.86 19.44 -12.40
CA TYR A 141 8.62 20.83 -12.70
C TYR A 141 9.41 21.24 -13.92
N ALA A 142 8.74 21.39 -15.07
CA ALA A 142 9.35 21.63 -16.36
C ALA A 142 9.65 23.11 -16.64
N GLY A 143 9.92 23.90 -15.62
CA GLY A 143 10.27 25.32 -15.76
C GLY A 143 10.44 25.99 -14.41
N ALA A 144 11.30 27.01 -14.33
CA ALA A 144 11.62 27.73 -13.10
C ALA A 144 10.38 28.33 -12.41
N ALA A 145 9.42 28.81 -13.20
CA ALA A 145 8.20 29.46 -12.67
C ALA A 145 7.24 28.48 -11.96
N THR A 146 7.38 27.19 -12.23
CA THR A 146 6.53 26.15 -11.63
C THR A 146 7.18 25.46 -10.42
N VAL A 147 8.48 25.71 -10.17
CA VAL A 147 9.21 25.10 -9.07
C VAL A 147 8.77 25.72 -7.73
N PRO A 148 8.28 24.93 -6.77
CA PRO A 148 7.96 25.43 -5.45
C PRO A 148 9.18 26.04 -4.74
N PRO A 149 9.00 27.08 -3.90
CA PRO A 149 10.11 27.79 -3.24
C PRO A 149 11.09 26.90 -2.50
N GLN A 150 10.61 25.83 -1.86
CA GLN A 150 11.45 24.88 -1.12
C GLN A 150 12.41 24.07 -2.00
N PHE A 151 12.15 23.98 -3.32
CA PHE A 151 12.97 23.22 -4.27
C PHE A 151 13.78 24.13 -5.21
N THR A 152 13.88 25.42 -4.92
CA THR A 152 14.66 26.37 -5.74
C THR A 152 16.16 26.37 -5.42
N GLY A 153 16.59 25.61 -4.40
CA GLY A 153 18.02 25.48 -4.05
C GLY A 153 18.66 26.69 -3.34
N GLY A 154 17.86 27.70 -2.99
CA GLY A 154 18.35 28.91 -2.31
C GLY A 154 19.27 29.76 -3.17
N ARG A 155 20.09 30.63 -2.51
CA ARG A 155 20.99 31.59 -3.20
C ARG A 155 22.12 30.96 -4.03
N MET A 156 22.45 29.69 -3.79
CA MET A 156 23.58 29.02 -4.45
C MET A 156 23.20 28.17 -5.68
N MET A 157 21.90 27.93 -5.90
CA MET A 157 21.46 27.07 -7.00
C MET A 157 20.42 27.82 -7.83
N THR A 158 20.71 28.04 -9.11
CA THR A 158 19.75 28.65 -10.04
C THR A 158 18.78 27.59 -10.55
N SER A 159 17.51 27.72 -10.20
CA SER A 159 16.45 26.82 -10.62
C SER A 159 15.95 27.01 -12.06
N SER A 160 16.76 27.65 -12.92
CA SER A 160 16.36 27.95 -14.30
C SER A 160 16.09 26.70 -15.16
N GLY A 161 16.54 25.53 -14.73
CA GLY A 161 16.33 24.26 -15.39
C GLY A 161 15.13 23.44 -14.87
N GLY A 162 14.29 24.00 -13.97
CA GLY A 162 13.21 23.25 -13.33
C GLY A 162 13.69 22.34 -12.20
N ALA A 163 12.82 21.42 -11.74
CA ALA A 163 13.15 20.48 -10.66
C ALA A 163 12.53 19.09 -10.87
N ILE A 164 13.23 18.06 -10.39
CA ILE A 164 12.75 16.69 -10.26
C ILE A 164 12.85 16.33 -8.78
N VAL A 165 11.72 15.99 -8.15
CA VAL A 165 11.66 15.64 -6.73
C VAL A 165 11.23 14.19 -6.61
N LEU A 166 12.03 13.41 -5.92
CA LEU A 166 11.84 11.98 -5.71
C LEU A 166 11.53 11.75 -4.23
N TRP A 167 10.47 11.00 -3.98
CA TRP A 167 10.06 10.59 -2.63
C TRP A 167 10.24 9.09 -2.52
N SER A 168 11.18 8.66 -1.70
CA SER A 168 11.42 7.24 -1.47
C SER A 168 10.27 6.61 -0.67
N ARG A 169 10.13 5.31 -0.77
CA ARG A 169 9.24 4.53 0.09
C ARG A 169 9.94 4.28 1.42
N GLU A 170 9.93 5.27 2.32
CA GLU A 170 10.47 5.09 3.68
C GLU A 170 9.70 3.97 4.40
N GLY A 171 10.45 3.01 4.95
CA GLY A 171 9.90 1.99 5.85
C GLY A 171 9.08 0.90 5.19
N GLU A 172 8.85 0.92 3.88
CA GLU A 172 8.49 -0.30 3.19
C GLU A 172 9.73 -1.22 3.25
N ALA A 173 9.86 -1.95 4.37
CA ALA A 173 10.62 -3.19 4.33
C ALA A 173 10.23 -3.82 2.99
N GLN A 174 11.21 -3.95 2.07
CA GLN A 174 10.97 -4.61 0.78
C GLN A 174 10.22 -5.88 1.12
N ALA A 175 8.90 -5.85 0.92
CA ALA A 175 8.09 -7.02 1.15
C ALA A 175 8.72 -8.05 0.25
N ARG A 176 9.51 -8.94 0.87
CA ARG A 176 10.29 -9.96 0.20
C ARG A 176 9.31 -10.65 -0.72
N ARG A 177 9.43 -10.42 -2.02
CA ARG A 177 8.55 -11.09 -2.98
C ARG A 177 8.64 -12.58 -2.68
N PRO A 178 7.51 -13.27 -2.42
CA PRO A 178 7.52 -14.70 -2.15
C PRO A 178 8.32 -15.37 -3.26
N ARG A 179 9.34 -16.12 -2.90
CA ARG A 179 10.08 -16.92 -3.88
C ARG A 179 9.19 -18.09 -4.29
N ARG A 180 9.39 -18.58 -5.48
CA ARG A 180 8.72 -19.82 -5.92
C ARG A 180 9.10 -20.94 -4.97
N GLY A 181 8.13 -21.40 -4.14
CA GLY A 181 8.35 -22.39 -3.08
C GLY A 181 8.25 -21.86 -1.65
N ASP A 182 8.16 -20.55 -1.45
CA ASP A 182 7.81 -20.02 -0.13
C ASP A 182 6.33 -20.38 0.19
N PRO A 183 6.02 -20.77 1.43
CA PRO A 183 4.66 -21.13 1.81
C PRO A 183 3.73 -19.90 1.66
N THR A 184 2.55 -20.14 1.14
CA THR A 184 1.52 -19.11 1.05
C THR A 184 1.04 -18.71 2.47
N PRO A 185 0.49 -17.50 2.67
CA PRO A 185 -0.08 -17.10 3.95
C PRO A 185 -1.11 -18.09 4.48
N ALA A 186 -1.91 -18.69 3.60
CA ALA A 186 -2.89 -19.71 3.98
C ALA A 186 -2.22 -21.01 4.47
N GLU A 187 -1.12 -21.43 3.89
CA GLU A 187 -0.35 -22.60 4.35
C GLU A 187 0.35 -22.33 5.66
N VAL A 188 0.91 -21.12 5.85
CA VAL A 188 1.49 -20.68 7.13
C VAL A 188 0.41 -20.72 8.23
N LEU A 189 -0.74 -20.10 7.97
CA LEU A 189 -1.83 -20.07 8.92
C LEU A 189 -2.35 -21.48 9.26
N ALA A 190 -2.56 -22.32 8.25
CA ALA A 190 -3.01 -23.69 8.46
C ALA A 190 -2.06 -24.50 9.35
N ARG A 191 -0.74 -24.31 9.16
CA ARG A 191 0.30 -24.93 10.01
C ARG A 191 0.22 -24.42 11.44
N LEU A 192 0.15 -23.10 11.66
CA LEU A 192 0.08 -22.50 12.99
C LEU A 192 -1.16 -22.94 13.77
N VAL A 193 -2.29 -23.07 13.09
CA VAL A 193 -3.54 -23.59 13.69
C VAL A 193 -3.40 -25.09 14.04
N ALA A 194 -2.78 -25.89 13.16
CA ALA A 194 -2.56 -27.32 13.41
C ALA A 194 -1.59 -27.56 14.58
N GLU A 195 -0.58 -26.72 14.74
CA GLU A 195 0.38 -26.74 15.83
C GLU A 195 -0.17 -26.15 17.14
N ALA A 196 -1.43 -25.69 17.15
CA ALA A 196 -2.08 -25.01 18.28
C ALA A 196 -1.28 -23.81 18.83
N THR A 197 -0.51 -23.15 17.98
CA THR A 197 0.28 -21.96 18.33
C THR A 197 -0.49 -20.66 18.15
N VAL A 198 -1.64 -20.71 17.46
CA VAL A 198 -2.55 -19.58 17.23
C VAL A 198 -3.95 -19.94 17.76
N TRP A 199 -4.49 -19.04 18.55
CA TRP A 199 -5.79 -19.20 19.19
C TRP A 199 -6.91 -18.57 18.36
N THR A 200 -8.07 -19.18 18.44
CA THR A 200 -9.30 -18.68 17.81
C THR A 200 -10.06 -17.75 18.75
N ALA A 201 -11.03 -16.99 18.23
CA ALA A 201 -11.80 -16.03 18.99
C ALA A 201 -12.53 -16.63 20.21
N ASP A 202 -12.98 -17.88 20.09
CA ASP A 202 -13.72 -18.63 21.10
C ASP A 202 -12.82 -19.37 22.10
N ALA A 203 -11.51 -19.31 21.91
CA ALA A 203 -10.54 -20.09 22.69
C ALA A 203 -9.66 -19.25 23.62
N VAL A 204 -9.86 -17.92 23.64
CA VAL A 204 -9.16 -16.95 24.49
C VAL A 204 -10.10 -16.34 25.53
N ASP A 205 -9.57 -15.92 26.65
CA ASP A 205 -10.36 -15.27 27.72
C ASP A 205 -10.52 -13.78 27.45
N GLU A 206 -9.44 -13.14 26.98
CA GLU A 206 -9.41 -11.75 26.53
C GLU A 206 -8.95 -11.68 25.09
N PRO A 207 -9.80 -11.20 24.15
CA PRO A 207 -9.42 -11.12 22.74
C PRO A 207 -8.45 -9.97 22.48
N ALA A 208 -7.67 -10.11 21.40
CA ALA A 208 -6.79 -9.04 20.91
C ALA A 208 -7.59 -7.78 20.56
N ARG A 209 -7.03 -6.61 20.90
CA ARG A 209 -7.65 -5.30 20.64
C ARG A 209 -6.66 -4.37 19.97
N ALA A 210 -7.14 -3.60 18.99
CA ALA A 210 -6.32 -2.55 18.40
C ALA A 210 -6.02 -1.45 19.43
N ILE A 211 -4.78 -0.98 19.49
CA ILE A 211 -4.41 0.16 20.32
C ILE A 211 -4.89 1.43 19.58
N GLU A 212 -5.76 2.20 20.25
CA GLU A 212 -6.23 3.48 19.70
C GLU A 212 -5.05 4.44 19.47
N GLY A 213 -5.12 5.21 18.38
CA GLY A 213 -4.04 6.14 17.99
C GLY A 213 -2.88 5.51 17.21
N THR A 214 -2.75 4.17 17.18
CA THR A 214 -1.75 3.51 16.31
C THR A 214 -2.34 3.15 14.93
N ALA A 215 -3.63 3.35 14.73
CA ALA A 215 -4.28 3.06 13.46
C ALA A 215 -3.86 4.06 12.39
N VAL A 216 -3.09 3.61 11.41
CA VAL A 216 -2.91 4.33 10.15
C VAL A 216 -4.13 4.06 9.28
N THR A 217 -4.88 5.11 8.94
CA THR A 217 -6.02 4.97 8.03
C THR A 217 -5.52 4.50 6.66
N PRO A 218 -6.08 3.41 6.08
CA PRO A 218 -5.71 2.99 4.75
C PRO A 218 -5.92 4.12 3.73
N LEU A 219 -5.02 4.21 2.78
CA LEU A 219 -5.11 5.22 1.74
C LEU A 219 -6.14 4.80 0.70
N TYR A 220 -7.14 5.64 0.47
CA TYR A 220 -8.01 5.45 -0.67
C TYR A 220 -7.19 5.60 -1.95
N PRO A 221 -7.12 4.57 -2.82
CA PRO A 221 -6.39 4.68 -4.09
C PRO A 221 -6.97 5.80 -4.96
N ASP A 222 -6.11 6.67 -5.49
CA ASP A 222 -6.54 7.86 -6.24
C ASP A 222 -7.48 7.54 -7.40
N SER A 223 -7.18 6.47 -8.16
CA SER A 223 -8.02 6.06 -9.30
C SER A 223 -9.43 5.66 -8.89
N LEU A 224 -9.59 5.00 -7.75
CA LEU A 224 -10.90 4.60 -7.24
C LEU A 224 -11.62 5.78 -6.58
N PHE A 225 -10.88 6.64 -5.89
CA PHE A 225 -11.41 7.85 -5.27
C PHE A 225 -11.96 8.82 -6.33
N ASP A 226 -11.16 9.12 -7.37
CA ASP A 226 -11.53 10.03 -8.45
C ASP A 226 -12.72 9.48 -9.28
N ALA A 227 -12.78 8.14 -9.41
CA ALA A 227 -13.94 7.47 -10.04
C ALA A 227 -15.17 7.40 -9.13
N GLY A 228 -15.07 7.78 -7.86
CA GLY A 228 -16.14 7.67 -6.88
C GLY A 228 -16.57 6.24 -6.60
N MET A 229 -15.65 5.27 -6.73
CA MET A 229 -15.94 3.84 -6.60
C MET A 229 -15.80 3.38 -5.15
N PRO A 230 -16.89 3.04 -4.44
CA PRO A 230 -16.81 2.46 -3.11
C PRO A 230 -16.25 1.04 -3.15
N GLY A 231 -15.80 0.55 -2.01
CA GLY A 231 -15.37 -0.83 -1.93
C GLY A 231 -15.15 -1.34 -0.51
N ASP A 232 -15.22 -2.65 -0.39
CA ASP A 232 -15.01 -3.37 0.85
C ASP A 232 -13.80 -4.31 0.71
N VAL A 233 -13.03 -4.42 1.77
CA VAL A 233 -11.93 -5.38 1.90
C VAL A 233 -12.04 -6.05 3.25
N GLU A 234 -12.01 -7.37 3.27
CA GLU A 234 -11.88 -8.15 4.48
C GLU A 234 -10.59 -8.96 4.41
N VAL A 235 -9.70 -8.74 5.37
CA VAL A 235 -8.43 -9.45 5.48
C VAL A 235 -8.35 -10.19 6.81
N GLU A 236 -7.48 -11.20 6.87
CA GLU A 236 -7.18 -11.92 8.11
C GLU A 236 -5.67 -11.97 8.32
N PHE A 237 -5.25 -11.96 9.58
CA PHE A 237 -3.86 -12.07 9.99
C PHE A 237 -3.76 -12.51 11.45
N VAL A 238 -2.56 -12.93 11.85
CA VAL A 238 -2.27 -13.27 13.24
C VAL A 238 -1.68 -12.07 13.96
N VAL A 239 -2.24 -11.75 15.13
CA VAL A 239 -1.61 -10.87 16.14
C VAL A 239 -0.86 -11.78 17.10
N ASP A 240 0.45 -11.57 17.24
CA ASP A 240 1.29 -12.39 18.12
C ASP A 240 1.18 -12.00 19.60
N ALA A 241 1.89 -12.71 20.46
CA ALA A 241 1.88 -12.45 21.91
C ALA A 241 2.54 -11.11 22.31
N ALA A 242 3.30 -10.49 21.41
CA ALA A 242 3.86 -9.14 21.60
C ALA A 242 2.90 -8.04 21.15
N GLY A 243 1.80 -8.38 20.47
CA GLY A 243 0.86 -7.44 19.90
C GLY A 243 1.22 -6.98 18.48
N ASP A 244 2.18 -7.64 17.85
CA ASP A 244 2.63 -7.36 16.50
C ASP A 244 1.85 -8.17 15.46
N ILE A 245 1.69 -7.61 14.26
CA ILE A 245 1.04 -8.32 13.16
C ILE A 245 2.07 -9.21 12.45
N ARG A 246 1.75 -10.48 12.34
CA ARG A 246 2.52 -11.42 11.52
C ARG A 246 2.11 -11.29 10.06
N MET A 247 2.85 -10.47 9.30
CA MET A 247 2.56 -10.21 7.89
C MET A 247 2.72 -11.43 6.98
N ASP A 248 3.43 -12.47 7.42
CA ASP A 248 3.53 -13.77 6.73
C ASP A 248 2.21 -14.57 6.78
N THR A 249 1.28 -14.18 7.65
CA THR A 249 -0.07 -14.77 7.77
C THR A 249 -1.16 -13.92 7.14
N PHE A 250 -0.81 -12.77 6.52
CA PHE A 250 -1.78 -11.86 5.90
C PHE A 250 -2.51 -12.53 4.75
N GLY A 251 -3.79 -12.79 4.93
CA GLY A 251 -4.70 -13.39 3.94
C GLY A 251 -5.83 -12.44 3.56
N VAL A 252 -6.29 -12.55 2.32
CA VAL A 252 -7.47 -11.81 1.84
C VAL A 252 -8.67 -12.74 1.88
N VAL A 253 -9.69 -12.35 2.66
CA VAL A 253 -10.95 -13.09 2.76
C VAL A 253 -11.89 -12.67 1.62
N SER A 254 -12.03 -11.36 1.41
CA SER A 254 -12.79 -10.79 0.31
C SER A 254 -12.29 -9.39 -0.03
N ALA A 255 -12.42 -8.99 -1.29
CA ALA A 255 -12.15 -7.63 -1.72
C ALA A 255 -12.90 -7.30 -3.00
N THR A 256 -13.41 -6.07 -3.09
CA THR A 256 -14.07 -5.57 -4.30
C THR A 256 -13.07 -5.14 -5.36
N HIS A 257 -11.86 -4.71 -4.95
CA HIS A 257 -10.81 -4.26 -5.87
C HIS A 257 -9.40 -4.53 -5.33
N LEU A 258 -8.47 -4.96 -6.21
CA LEU A 258 -7.10 -5.32 -5.81
C LEU A 258 -6.31 -4.15 -5.20
N LEU A 259 -6.53 -2.92 -5.66
CA LEU A 259 -5.86 -1.73 -5.12
C LEU A 259 -6.22 -1.46 -3.67
N LEU A 260 -7.43 -1.81 -3.25
CA LEU A 260 -7.87 -1.67 -1.85
C LEU A 260 -7.14 -2.64 -0.92
N ILE A 261 -6.81 -3.84 -1.41
CA ILE A 261 -6.02 -4.83 -0.65
C ILE A 261 -4.67 -4.24 -0.28
N GLU A 262 -3.99 -3.64 -1.26
CA GLU A 262 -2.67 -3.06 -1.03
C GLU A 262 -2.73 -1.84 -0.10
N ALA A 263 -3.78 -1.01 -0.22
CA ALA A 263 -4.02 0.10 0.68
C ALA A 263 -4.17 -0.36 2.14
N VAL A 264 -4.96 -1.42 2.38
CA VAL A 264 -5.15 -2.02 3.71
C VAL A 264 -3.84 -2.62 4.21
N ARG A 265 -3.14 -3.41 3.38
CA ARG A 265 -1.88 -4.05 3.75
C ARG A 265 -0.83 -3.04 4.24
N ARG A 266 -0.67 -1.91 3.54
CA ARG A 266 0.25 -0.84 3.94
C ARG A 266 -0.13 -0.21 5.27
N SER A 267 -1.41 0.00 5.52
CA SER A 267 -1.87 0.60 6.78
C SER A 267 -1.66 -0.28 8.00
N LEU A 268 -1.45 -1.58 7.81
CA LEU A 268 -1.24 -2.55 8.89
C LEU A 268 0.23 -2.63 9.34
N ALA A 269 1.20 -2.15 8.54
CA ALA A 269 2.63 -2.31 8.82
C ALA A 269 3.04 -1.72 10.19
N ASP A 270 2.45 -0.57 10.56
CA ASP A 270 2.78 0.14 11.80
C ASP A 270 1.72 0.00 12.89
N ARG A 271 0.67 -0.80 12.65
CA ARG A 271 -0.42 -0.97 13.59
C ARG A 271 -0.03 -1.91 14.72
N ARG A 272 -0.38 -1.54 15.97
CA ARG A 272 -0.12 -2.32 17.16
C ARG A 272 -1.43 -2.77 17.83
N PHE A 273 -1.34 -3.90 18.54
CA PHE A 273 -2.46 -4.50 19.25
C PHE A 273 -2.10 -4.78 20.71
N ILE A 274 -3.10 -4.75 21.57
CA ILE A 274 -3.03 -5.44 22.85
C ILE A 274 -3.23 -6.92 22.52
N PRO A 275 -2.28 -7.81 22.86
CA PRO A 275 -2.39 -9.23 22.50
C PRO A 275 -3.55 -9.91 23.23
N ALA A 276 -4.05 -10.99 22.68
CA ALA A 276 -5.02 -11.84 23.34
C ALA A 276 -4.41 -12.49 24.58
N ARG A 277 -5.26 -12.83 25.56
CA ARG A 277 -4.84 -13.54 26.76
C ARG A 277 -5.65 -14.83 26.96
N LYS A 278 -4.94 -15.87 27.42
CA LYS A 278 -5.50 -17.12 27.86
C LYS A 278 -4.88 -17.52 29.18
N ALA A 279 -5.71 -17.77 30.20
CA ALA A 279 -5.27 -18.00 31.57
C ALA A 279 -4.26 -16.94 32.06
N GLY A 280 -4.47 -15.66 31.70
CA GLY A 280 -3.60 -14.54 32.05
C GLY A 280 -2.32 -14.42 31.23
N VAL A 281 -1.99 -15.38 30.37
CA VAL A 281 -0.80 -15.38 29.52
C VAL A 281 -1.13 -14.79 28.14
N ALA A 282 -0.25 -13.90 27.62
CA ALA A 282 -0.37 -13.36 26.27
C ALA A 282 -0.18 -14.48 25.23
N VAL A 283 -1.09 -14.55 24.26
CA VAL A 283 -1.11 -15.59 23.23
C VAL A 283 -1.36 -14.98 21.85
N ALA A 284 -0.90 -15.69 20.81
CA ALA A 284 -1.17 -15.28 19.44
C ALA A 284 -2.63 -15.61 19.04
N GLN A 285 -3.30 -14.69 18.33
CA GLN A 285 -4.69 -14.83 17.92
C GLN A 285 -4.90 -14.49 16.45
N LEU A 286 -5.74 -15.28 15.78
CA LEU A 286 -6.25 -14.98 14.45
C LEU A 286 -7.37 -13.93 14.52
N VAL A 287 -7.21 -12.83 13.77
CA VAL A 287 -8.19 -11.75 13.68
C VAL A 287 -8.62 -11.50 12.25
N GLN A 288 -9.85 -11.03 12.05
CA GLN A 288 -10.37 -10.52 10.78
C GLN A 288 -10.53 -9.01 10.88
N TYR A 289 -10.13 -8.32 9.80
CA TYR A 289 -10.16 -6.87 9.73
C TYR A 289 -10.96 -6.41 8.52
N PRO A 290 -12.24 -6.04 8.72
CA PRO A 290 -13.06 -5.47 7.68
C PRO A 290 -12.77 -3.97 7.53
N VAL A 291 -12.56 -3.53 6.29
CA VAL A 291 -12.34 -2.12 5.92
C VAL A 291 -13.31 -1.74 4.81
N ARG A 292 -14.00 -0.63 4.99
CA ARG A 292 -14.92 -0.06 4.01
C ARG A 292 -14.37 1.26 3.49
N PHE A 293 -14.33 1.40 2.18
CA PHE A 293 -13.95 2.62 1.48
C PHE A 293 -15.22 3.28 0.92
N GLU A 294 -15.50 4.47 1.39
CA GLU A 294 -16.66 5.27 0.94
C GLU A 294 -16.15 6.57 0.30
N PRO A 295 -16.51 6.83 -0.97
CA PRO A 295 -16.18 8.12 -1.58
C PRO A 295 -16.94 9.23 -0.88
N PRO A 296 -16.41 10.46 -0.82
CA PRO A 296 -17.12 11.61 -0.22
C PRO A 296 -18.43 11.85 -0.93
N VAL A 297 -19.49 12.06 -0.15
CA VAL A 297 -20.81 12.40 -0.67
C VAL A 297 -20.79 13.86 -1.11
N GLY A 298 -20.79 14.11 -2.41
CA GLY A 298 -21.09 15.37 -3.10
C GLY A 298 -20.37 16.62 -2.62
N SER A 299 -19.44 17.19 -3.20
CA SER A 299 -18.97 18.57 -3.37
C SER A 299 -17.52 18.69 -3.83
N ASP A 300 -16.70 17.65 -3.73
CA ASP A 300 -15.29 17.68 -4.13
C ASP A 300 -15.00 16.94 -5.45
N ARG A 301 -16.01 16.66 -6.26
CA ARG A 301 -15.79 16.21 -7.64
C ARG A 301 -15.36 17.41 -8.48
N VAL A 302 -14.07 17.64 -8.57
CA VAL A 302 -13.52 18.44 -9.66
C VAL A 302 -13.65 17.58 -10.92
N PRO A 303 -14.44 18.00 -11.95
CA PRO A 303 -14.51 17.26 -13.19
C PRO A 303 -13.11 17.18 -13.84
N PRO A 304 -12.76 16.08 -14.49
CA PRO A 304 -11.53 15.99 -15.24
C PRO A 304 -11.58 16.97 -16.41
N THR A 305 -10.68 17.95 -16.40
CA THR A 305 -10.36 18.80 -17.57
C THR A 305 -9.34 18.11 -18.45
#